data_22d223892b956ee2599182501ac1b1f3
#
_entry.id   22d223892b956ee2599182501ac1b1f3
#
_cell.length_a   1.000
_cell.length_b   1.000
_cell.length_c   1.000
_cell.angle_alpha   90.00
_cell.angle_beta   90.00
_cell.angle_gamma   90.00
#
_symmetry.space_group_name_H-M   'P 1'
#
loop_
_entity.id
_entity.type
_entity.pdbx_description
1 polymer ?
#
loop_
_entity_poly.entity_id
_entity_poly.type
_entity_poly.pdbx_seq_one_letter_code
_entity_poly.pdbx_strand_id
1 'polypeptide(L)'
;MEGDPFAGSKNYGEGTLMRPNKIKQMWKANQCVTLGWLSVAHGFSAEVMARQGFDALCVDLQHGTAEMKDVAPMLQAISQTDTVPVVRVAWNEPAAIMKALDLGAYGIIVPLVNNAEEAAQAVAACRYPPVGMRSNGPVRAVHYGGADYVANANNEIVVMAMIETKEGIANLDAICATKGLDAVYIGPADLSFALGLPPRGDNPDPLHMATCDKILAAAHKAGIKCVMHCASAAFASGAVKRGFDMVMLTSDLSCMIAGAKMQLDELKAKTA
;
A
#
# COMPACT_ATOMS: atom_id res chain seq x y z
N MET A 1 4.91 -44.81 10.90
CA MET A 1 4.94 -43.95 9.69
C MET A 1 4.84 -42.54 10.19
N GLU A 2 5.99 -41.91 10.44
CA GLU A 2 6.09 -40.54 10.91
C GLU A 2 5.93 -39.60 9.68
N GLY A 3 4.96 -38.73 9.73
CA GLY A 3 4.72 -37.72 8.68
C GLY A 3 5.86 -36.71 8.68
N ASP A 4 6.35 -36.39 7.49
CA ASP A 4 7.39 -35.39 7.24
C ASP A 4 6.93 -34.01 7.79
N PRO A 5 7.63 -33.43 8.80
CA PRO A 5 7.27 -32.15 9.37
C PRO A 5 7.50 -30.95 8.42
N PHE A 6 8.05 -31.17 7.22
CA PHE A 6 8.29 -30.15 6.18
C PHE A 6 7.34 -30.25 4.98
N ALA A 7 6.29 -31.06 5.04
CA ALA A 7 5.31 -31.23 3.96
C ALA A 7 4.47 -29.97 3.64
N GLY A 8 4.81 -28.78 4.16
CA GLY A 8 4.14 -27.49 3.91
C GLY A 8 4.93 -26.46 3.11
N SER A 9 6.18 -26.73 2.71
CA SER A 9 6.92 -25.84 1.83
C SER A 9 6.43 -26.00 0.39
N LYS A 10 5.63 -25.05 -0.11
CA LYS A 10 5.39 -24.95 -1.56
C LYS A 10 6.75 -24.82 -2.24
N ASN A 11 7.20 -25.90 -2.90
CA ASN A 11 8.40 -25.91 -3.73
C ASN A 11 8.22 -24.87 -4.85
N TYR A 12 8.90 -23.76 -4.75
CA TYR A 12 9.08 -22.80 -5.85
C TYR A 12 10.19 -23.33 -6.79
N GLY A 13 10.00 -24.54 -7.33
CA GLY A 13 10.82 -25.16 -8.36
C GLY A 13 10.31 -24.82 -9.75
N GLU A 14 11.14 -25.05 -10.76
CA GLU A 14 10.90 -24.83 -12.19
C GLU A 14 9.43 -25.09 -12.60
N GLY A 15 8.73 -24.03 -13.09
CA GLY A 15 7.35 -24.13 -13.60
C GLY A 15 6.26 -23.45 -12.78
N THR A 16 6.57 -22.78 -11.66
CA THR A 16 5.56 -22.02 -10.90
C THR A 16 5.19 -20.73 -11.64
N LEU A 17 3.92 -20.61 -11.99
CA LEU A 17 3.34 -19.37 -12.52
C LEU A 17 3.50 -18.23 -11.52
N MET A 18 3.60 -16.99 -12.01
CA MET A 18 3.69 -15.81 -11.16
C MET A 18 2.59 -15.81 -10.09
N ARG A 19 2.97 -15.51 -8.83
CA ARG A 19 2.03 -15.34 -7.73
C ARG A 19 1.04 -14.23 -8.10
N PRO A 20 -0.28 -14.52 -8.14
CA PRO A 20 -1.28 -13.50 -8.42
C PRO A 20 -1.31 -12.45 -7.31
N ASN A 21 -1.57 -11.19 -7.66
CA ASN A 21 -1.72 -10.14 -6.68
C ASN A 21 -3.10 -10.22 -6.00
N LYS A 22 -3.12 -10.58 -4.72
CA LYS A 22 -4.35 -10.71 -3.91
C LYS A 22 -5.16 -9.40 -3.90
N ILE A 23 -4.51 -8.23 -3.91
CA ILE A 23 -5.21 -6.93 -4.00
C ILE A 23 -6.08 -6.88 -5.26
N LYS A 24 -5.50 -7.21 -6.43
CA LYS A 24 -6.24 -7.21 -7.70
C LYS A 24 -7.37 -8.25 -7.71
N GLN A 25 -7.13 -9.42 -7.11
CA GLN A 25 -8.14 -10.47 -6.99
C GLN A 25 -9.33 -9.99 -6.14
N MET A 26 -9.07 -9.38 -4.97
CA MET A 26 -10.09 -8.83 -4.09
C MET A 26 -10.87 -7.70 -4.77
N TRP A 27 -10.18 -6.77 -5.43
CA TRP A 27 -10.83 -5.69 -6.18
C TRP A 27 -11.71 -6.21 -7.32
N LYS A 28 -11.27 -7.24 -8.03
CA LYS A 28 -12.09 -7.91 -9.06
C LYS A 28 -13.33 -8.58 -8.46
N ALA A 29 -13.26 -9.06 -7.22
CA ALA A 29 -14.38 -9.62 -6.47
C ALA A 29 -15.22 -8.54 -5.74
N ASN A 30 -14.97 -7.24 -5.97
CA ASN A 30 -15.59 -6.12 -5.25
C ASN A 30 -15.44 -6.20 -3.73
N GLN A 31 -14.30 -6.70 -3.26
CA GLN A 31 -13.96 -6.77 -1.84
C GLN A 31 -13.02 -5.63 -1.46
N CYS A 32 -13.28 -5.00 -0.32
CA CYS A 32 -12.38 -3.99 0.23
C CYS A 32 -11.15 -4.66 0.83
N VAL A 33 -9.97 -4.11 0.53
CA VAL A 33 -8.66 -4.60 1.01
C VAL A 33 -8.31 -3.91 2.33
N THR A 34 -7.82 -4.66 3.31
CA THR A 34 -7.25 -4.12 4.54
C THR A 34 -5.75 -3.92 4.40
N LEU A 35 -5.28 -2.69 4.59
CA LEU A 35 -3.88 -2.32 4.54
C LEU A 35 -3.36 -1.99 5.94
N GLY A 36 -2.29 -2.68 6.37
CA GLY A 36 -1.52 -2.29 7.55
C GLY A 36 -0.30 -1.46 7.15
N TRP A 37 0.22 -0.67 8.09
CA TRP A 37 1.31 0.26 7.83
C TRP A 37 2.54 -0.05 8.69
N LEU A 38 3.72 0.00 8.11
CA LEU A 38 4.98 -0.30 8.76
C LEU A 38 5.84 0.97 8.81
N SER A 39 5.86 1.61 9.98
CA SER A 39 6.67 2.79 10.27
C SER A 39 8.00 2.44 10.94
N VAL A 40 8.12 1.24 11.52
CA VAL A 40 9.33 0.76 12.21
C VAL A 40 10.21 -0.02 11.23
N ALA A 41 11.44 0.42 11.03
CA ALA A 41 12.40 -0.17 10.10
C ALA A 41 12.99 -1.49 10.62
N HIS A 42 12.15 -2.53 10.77
CA HIS A 42 12.63 -3.82 11.27
C HIS A 42 11.85 -5.01 10.70
N GLY A 43 12.57 -6.01 10.16
CA GLY A 43 11.96 -7.22 9.59
C GLY A 43 11.08 -7.99 10.57
N PHE A 44 11.45 -8.05 11.86
CA PHE A 44 10.64 -8.74 12.87
C PHE A 44 9.31 -8.01 13.16
N SER A 45 9.29 -6.66 13.17
CA SER A 45 8.03 -5.90 13.24
C SER A 45 7.13 -6.24 12.05
N ALA A 46 7.71 -6.28 10.84
CA ALA A 46 6.99 -6.64 9.63
C ALA A 46 6.44 -8.08 9.69
N GLU A 47 7.21 -9.04 10.24
CA GLU A 47 6.75 -10.44 10.42
C GLU A 47 5.56 -10.51 11.39
N VAL A 48 5.65 -9.84 12.53
CA VAL A 48 4.55 -9.81 13.51
C VAL A 48 3.29 -9.26 12.88
N MET A 49 3.37 -8.13 12.17
CA MET A 49 2.23 -7.51 11.52
C MET A 49 1.66 -8.39 10.38
N ALA A 50 2.50 -9.06 9.60
CA ALA A 50 2.07 -9.92 8.51
C ALA A 50 1.23 -11.12 8.99
N ARG A 51 1.42 -11.55 10.23
CA ARG A 51 0.66 -12.66 10.84
C ARG A 51 -0.67 -12.22 11.48
N GLN A 52 -1.00 -10.92 11.45
CA GLN A 52 -2.25 -10.41 12.03
C GLN A 52 -3.45 -10.50 11.08
N GLY A 53 -3.27 -10.95 9.83
CA GLY A 53 -4.37 -11.16 8.88
C GLY A 53 -4.68 -9.97 7.98
N PHE A 54 -3.81 -8.96 7.88
CA PHE A 54 -3.93 -7.91 6.86
C PHE A 54 -3.82 -8.49 5.45
N ASP A 55 -4.60 -7.94 4.51
CA ASP A 55 -4.51 -8.34 3.10
C ASP A 55 -3.24 -7.79 2.45
N ALA A 56 -2.78 -6.61 2.88
CA ALA A 56 -1.55 -5.99 2.43
C ALA A 56 -0.84 -5.26 3.58
N LEU A 57 0.48 -5.11 3.48
CA LEU A 57 1.30 -4.30 4.38
C LEU A 57 2.17 -3.33 3.58
N CYS A 58 2.16 -2.05 3.97
CA CYS A 58 2.95 -1.00 3.35
C CYS A 58 4.18 -0.65 4.17
N VAL A 59 5.37 -0.83 3.59
CA VAL A 59 6.62 -0.27 4.13
C VAL A 59 6.69 1.20 3.73
N ASP A 60 6.84 2.08 4.72
CA ASP A 60 6.81 3.53 4.51
C ASP A 60 8.22 4.13 4.44
N LEU A 61 8.64 4.54 3.24
CA LEU A 61 9.93 5.22 3.01
C LEU A 61 9.81 6.76 3.03
N GLN A 62 8.61 7.31 3.18
CA GLN A 62 8.42 8.76 3.19
C GLN A 62 8.47 9.33 4.60
N HIS A 63 7.70 8.75 5.54
CA HIS A 63 7.55 9.24 6.91
C HIS A 63 7.88 8.20 7.97
N GLY A 64 8.07 6.93 7.57
CA GLY A 64 8.58 5.89 8.45
C GLY A 64 10.07 6.07 8.76
N THR A 65 10.60 5.22 9.64
CA THR A 65 12.05 5.21 9.94
C THR A 65 12.84 4.34 8.94
N ALA A 66 12.15 3.67 8.00
CA ALA A 66 12.77 2.78 7.03
C ALA A 66 13.45 3.55 5.89
N GLU A 67 14.61 3.06 5.48
CA GLU A 67 15.31 3.46 4.27
C GLU A 67 15.28 2.30 3.25
N MET A 68 15.74 2.55 2.01
CA MET A 68 15.75 1.52 0.95
C MET A 68 16.52 0.24 1.34
N LYS A 69 17.54 0.34 2.22
CA LYS A 69 18.29 -0.82 2.74
C LYS A 69 17.43 -1.75 3.60
N ASP A 70 16.38 -1.21 4.26
CA ASP A 70 15.52 -1.93 5.19
C ASP A 70 14.37 -2.65 4.45
N VAL A 71 14.09 -2.25 3.20
CA VAL A 71 12.99 -2.81 2.40
C VAL A 71 13.13 -4.32 2.19
N ALA A 72 14.32 -4.79 1.81
CA ALA A 72 14.53 -6.21 1.51
C ALA A 72 14.19 -7.13 2.71
N PRO A 73 14.74 -6.94 3.92
CA PRO A 73 14.41 -7.78 5.07
C PRO A 73 12.94 -7.66 5.51
N MET A 74 12.33 -6.47 5.38
CA MET A 74 10.90 -6.29 5.69
C MET A 74 10.01 -7.03 4.69
N LEU A 75 10.28 -6.93 3.38
CA LEU A 75 9.54 -7.68 2.36
C LEU A 75 9.78 -9.18 2.44
N GLN A 76 10.95 -9.64 2.88
CA GLN A 76 11.22 -11.06 3.17
C GLN A 76 10.31 -11.58 4.29
N ALA A 77 10.17 -10.82 5.36
CA ALA A 77 9.30 -11.15 6.47
C ALA A 77 7.82 -11.24 6.03
N ILE A 78 7.32 -10.24 5.29
CA ILE A 78 5.95 -10.25 4.76
C ILE A 78 5.71 -11.45 3.83
N SER A 79 6.70 -11.81 3.01
CA SER A 79 6.60 -12.91 2.03
C SER A 79 6.36 -14.29 2.64
N GLN A 80 6.53 -14.46 3.96
CA GLN A 80 6.23 -15.72 4.67
C GLN A 80 4.73 -15.95 4.85
N THR A 81 3.90 -15.01 4.44
CA THR A 81 2.44 -15.07 4.54
C THR A 81 1.79 -14.79 3.17
N ASP A 82 0.46 -14.82 3.11
CA ASP A 82 -0.30 -14.40 1.93
C ASP A 82 -0.56 -12.89 1.87
N THR A 83 -0.01 -12.12 2.82
CA THR A 83 -0.09 -10.65 2.84
C THR A 83 0.71 -10.05 1.69
N VAL A 84 0.10 -9.12 0.95
CA VAL A 84 0.74 -8.48 -0.21
C VAL A 84 1.72 -7.39 0.24
N PRO A 85 3.01 -7.46 -0.18
CA PRO A 85 3.98 -6.42 0.14
C PRO A 85 3.78 -5.18 -0.73
N VAL A 86 3.56 -4.03 -0.09
CA VAL A 86 3.42 -2.71 -0.69
C VAL A 86 4.54 -1.80 -0.17
N VAL A 87 4.99 -0.85 -0.97
CA VAL A 87 5.96 0.16 -0.55
C VAL A 87 5.43 1.55 -0.92
N ARG A 88 5.38 2.46 0.06
CA ARG A 88 5.28 3.88 -0.24
C ARG A 88 6.68 4.44 -0.43
N VAL A 89 6.98 4.89 -1.64
CA VAL A 89 8.27 5.54 -1.94
C VAL A 89 8.33 6.94 -1.35
N ALA A 90 9.55 7.45 -1.10
CA ALA A 90 9.73 8.77 -0.51
C ALA A 90 9.29 9.91 -1.47
N TRP A 91 9.41 9.69 -2.77
CA TRP A 91 9.05 10.65 -3.82
C TRP A 91 8.75 9.91 -5.12
N ASN A 92 8.16 10.61 -6.11
CA ASN A 92 7.95 10.09 -7.45
C ASN A 92 9.27 10.03 -8.24
N GLU A 93 10.16 9.12 -7.81
CA GLU A 93 11.50 8.94 -8.37
C GLU A 93 11.60 7.54 -9.01
N PRO A 94 11.76 7.44 -10.34
CA PRO A 94 11.80 6.16 -11.06
C PRO A 94 12.80 5.16 -10.50
N ALA A 95 14.00 5.61 -10.10
CA ALA A 95 15.03 4.72 -9.56
C ALA A 95 14.60 4.07 -8.24
N ALA A 96 13.97 4.82 -7.33
CA ALA A 96 13.45 4.30 -6.07
C ALA A 96 12.27 3.34 -6.29
N ILE A 97 11.36 3.67 -7.21
CA ILE A 97 10.23 2.82 -7.60
C ILE A 97 10.73 1.48 -8.15
N MET A 98 11.61 1.51 -9.14
CA MET A 98 12.18 0.30 -9.75
C MET A 98 12.91 -0.56 -8.72
N LYS A 99 13.67 0.06 -7.82
CA LYS A 99 14.40 -0.65 -6.76
C LYS A 99 13.45 -1.35 -5.79
N ALA A 100 12.39 -0.69 -5.33
CA ALA A 100 11.38 -1.31 -4.46
C ALA A 100 10.72 -2.53 -5.14
N LEU A 101 10.40 -2.43 -6.44
CA LEU A 101 9.85 -3.53 -7.24
C LEU A 101 10.83 -4.69 -7.39
N ASP A 102 12.12 -4.41 -7.62
CA ASP A 102 13.16 -5.46 -7.75
C ASP A 102 13.38 -6.20 -6.42
N LEU A 103 13.14 -5.52 -5.30
CA LEU A 103 13.13 -6.13 -3.96
C LEU A 103 11.84 -6.91 -3.65
N GLY A 104 10.86 -6.91 -4.54
CA GLY A 104 9.66 -7.76 -4.44
C GLY A 104 8.40 -7.05 -3.94
N ALA A 105 8.31 -5.73 -4.02
CA ALA A 105 7.04 -5.04 -3.82
C ALA A 105 6.05 -5.43 -4.93
N TYR A 106 4.80 -5.66 -4.55
CA TYR A 106 3.68 -5.96 -5.44
C TYR A 106 2.71 -4.78 -5.58
N GLY A 107 2.93 -3.74 -4.78
CA GLY A 107 2.24 -2.46 -4.89
C GLY A 107 3.18 -1.31 -4.59
N ILE A 108 3.00 -0.20 -5.30
CA ILE A 108 3.72 1.05 -5.07
C ILE A 108 2.71 2.15 -4.79
N ILE A 109 2.94 2.91 -3.72
CA ILE A 109 2.24 4.14 -3.40
C ILE A 109 3.20 5.29 -3.67
N VAL A 110 2.80 6.22 -4.54
CA VAL A 110 3.59 7.41 -4.90
C VAL A 110 2.94 8.64 -4.29
N PRO A 111 3.62 9.35 -3.37
CA PRO A 111 3.07 10.54 -2.71
C PRO A 111 3.04 11.76 -3.64
N LEU A 112 2.21 12.76 -3.28
CA LEU A 112 2.20 14.12 -3.84
C LEU A 112 2.08 14.17 -5.38
N VAL A 113 1.23 13.34 -5.96
CA VAL A 113 0.97 13.36 -7.41
C VAL A 113 0.01 14.50 -7.75
N ASN A 114 0.46 15.43 -8.59
CA ASN A 114 -0.23 16.68 -8.84
C ASN A 114 -0.90 16.79 -10.23
N ASN A 115 -0.45 15.97 -11.19
CA ASN A 115 -0.93 16.03 -12.57
C ASN A 115 -0.82 14.66 -13.26
N ALA A 116 -1.37 14.57 -14.48
CA ALA A 116 -1.38 13.35 -15.27
C ALA A 116 0.03 12.91 -15.71
N GLU A 117 0.93 13.85 -15.94
CA GLU A 117 2.32 13.60 -16.33
C GLU A 117 3.07 12.89 -15.20
N GLU A 118 2.91 13.34 -13.97
CA GLU A 118 3.49 12.70 -12.78
C GLU A 118 2.89 11.32 -12.53
N ALA A 119 1.58 11.16 -12.71
CA ALA A 119 0.92 9.86 -12.63
C ALA A 119 1.43 8.91 -13.73
N ALA A 120 1.60 9.39 -14.96
CA ALA A 120 2.14 8.61 -16.07
C ALA A 120 3.61 8.21 -15.83
N GLN A 121 4.43 9.09 -15.24
CA GLN A 121 5.80 8.79 -14.84
C GLN A 121 5.84 7.65 -13.81
N ALA A 122 5.00 7.71 -12.77
CA ALA A 122 4.88 6.67 -11.76
C ALA A 122 4.49 5.32 -12.37
N VAL A 123 3.49 5.32 -13.25
CA VAL A 123 3.06 4.11 -13.98
C VAL A 123 4.20 3.58 -14.85
N ALA A 124 4.87 4.45 -15.63
CA ALA A 124 5.95 4.03 -16.52
C ALA A 124 7.13 3.39 -15.76
N ALA A 125 7.47 3.92 -14.58
CA ALA A 125 8.50 3.36 -13.70
C ALA A 125 8.15 1.96 -13.15
N CYS A 126 6.85 1.64 -13.07
CA CYS A 126 6.35 0.36 -12.58
C CYS A 126 6.19 -0.71 -13.67
N ARG A 127 6.26 -0.37 -14.94
CA ARG A 127 5.96 -1.27 -16.07
C ARG A 127 7.20 -1.51 -16.94
N TYR A 128 7.40 -2.77 -17.33
CA TYR A 128 8.43 -3.12 -18.32
C TYR A 128 8.02 -2.65 -19.73
N PRO A 129 9.03 -2.38 -20.60
CA PRO A 129 8.76 -2.09 -22.01
C PRO A 129 7.93 -3.21 -22.68
N PRO A 130 7.11 -2.90 -23.69
CA PRO A 130 6.93 -1.57 -24.31
C PRO A 130 5.91 -0.67 -23.57
N VAL A 131 5.30 -1.14 -22.45
CA VAL A 131 4.25 -0.43 -21.73
C VAL A 131 4.81 0.72 -20.86
N GLY A 132 6.02 0.54 -20.33
CA GLY A 132 6.70 1.50 -19.48
C GLY A 132 8.21 1.53 -19.71
N MET A 133 8.94 2.02 -18.69
CA MET A 133 10.39 2.24 -18.75
C MET A 133 11.18 1.48 -17.67
N ARG A 134 10.53 0.57 -16.92
CA ARG A 134 11.19 -0.21 -15.86
C ARG A 134 12.35 -1.01 -16.43
N SER A 135 13.55 -0.82 -15.87
CA SER A 135 14.72 -1.63 -16.20
C SER A 135 14.56 -3.05 -15.67
N ASN A 136 15.06 -4.04 -16.43
CA ASN A 136 14.96 -5.45 -16.07
C ASN A 136 16.11 -5.89 -15.18
N GLY A 137 15.84 -6.10 -13.90
CA GLY A 137 16.78 -6.60 -12.90
C GLY A 137 16.10 -7.09 -11.63
N PRO A 138 15.02 -7.91 -11.71
CA PRO A 138 14.19 -8.27 -10.57
C PRO A 138 14.84 -9.34 -9.68
N VAL A 139 16.01 -9.05 -9.08
CA VAL A 139 16.84 -10.02 -8.33
C VAL A 139 16.04 -10.80 -7.28
N ARG A 140 15.27 -10.13 -6.42
CA ARG A 140 14.46 -10.79 -5.40
C ARG A 140 13.02 -11.03 -5.86
N ALA A 141 12.49 -10.16 -6.71
CA ALA A 141 11.09 -10.24 -7.13
C ALA A 141 10.74 -11.57 -7.80
N VAL A 142 11.66 -12.18 -8.55
CA VAL A 142 11.46 -13.50 -9.16
C VAL A 142 11.35 -14.62 -8.12
N HIS A 143 12.07 -14.53 -7.00
CA HIS A 143 11.98 -15.51 -5.92
C HIS A 143 10.64 -15.43 -5.17
N TYR A 144 10.07 -14.24 -5.06
CA TYR A 144 8.75 -14.03 -4.47
C TYR A 144 7.63 -14.29 -5.48
N GLY A 145 7.77 -13.77 -6.68
CA GLY A 145 6.72 -13.74 -7.70
C GLY A 145 6.64 -14.97 -8.60
N GLY A 146 7.73 -15.73 -8.73
CA GLY A 146 7.79 -16.90 -9.63
C GLY A 146 8.64 -16.70 -10.86
N ALA A 147 8.95 -17.79 -11.57
CA ALA A 147 9.89 -17.81 -12.69
C ALA A 147 9.46 -16.96 -13.89
N ASP A 148 8.16 -16.81 -14.11
CA ASP A 148 7.55 -16.01 -15.17
C ASP A 148 7.20 -14.56 -14.75
N TYR A 149 7.78 -14.09 -13.63
CA TYR A 149 7.54 -12.75 -13.07
C TYR A 149 7.66 -11.64 -14.12
N VAL A 150 8.73 -11.62 -14.91
CA VAL A 150 8.98 -10.55 -15.89
C VAL A 150 7.88 -10.47 -16.96
N ALA A 151 7.39 -11.63 -17.40
CA ALA A 151 6.34 -11.71 -18.41
C ALA A 151 4.97 -11.20 -17.89
N ASN A 152 4.71 -11.33 -16.59
CA ASN A 152 3.40 -11.05 -15.99
C ASN A 152 3.37 -9.82 -15.08
N ALA A 153 4.52 -9.28 -14.67
CA ALA A 153 4.63 -8.19 -13.72
C ALA A 153 3.82 -6.94 -14.12
N ASN A 154 3.75 -6.62 -15.42
CA ASN A 154 2.97 -5.49 -15.92
C ASN A 154 1.47 -5.59 -15.58
N ASN A 155 0.94 -6.79 -15.43
CA ASN A 155 -0.46 -7.05 -15.10
C ASN A 155 -0.70 -7.17 -13.59
N GLU A 156 0.31 -7.60 -12.83
CA GLU A 156 0.16 -7.92 -11.41
C GLU A 156 0.55 -6.77 -10.46
N ILE A 157 1.52 -5.93 -10.82
CA ILE A 157 1.91 -4.80 -9.97
C ILE A 157 0.80 -3.77 -9.85
N VAL A 158 0.49 -3.33 -8.62
CA VAL A 158 -0.48 -2.27 -8.33
C VAL A 158 0.25 -0.93 -8.20
N VAL A 159 -0.27 0.10 -8.89
CA VAL A 159 0.26 1.47 -8.83
C VAL A 159 -0.81 2.40 -8.27
N MET A 160 -0.47 3.10 -7.20
CA MET A 160 -1.36 4.01 -6.48
C MET A 160 -0.76 5.41 -6.42
N ALA A 161 -1.50 6.43 -6.86
CA ALA A 161 -1.09 7.84 -6.80
C ALA A 161 -1.79 8.56 -5.64
N MET A 162 -1.04 9.23 -4.74
CA MET A 162 -1.66 9.97 -3.65
C MET A 162 -2.20 11.32 -4.13
N ILE A 163 -3.47 11.56 -3.81
CA ILE A 163 -4.18 12.82 -4.04
C ILE A 163 -4.32 13.53 -2.70
N GLU A 164 -3.50 14.54 -2.48
CA GLU A 164 -3.35 15.17 -1.16
C GLU A 164 -2.94 16.64 -1.24
N THR A 165 -2.91 17.23 -2.46
CA THR A 165 -2.55 18.64 -2.70
C THR A 165 -3.68 19.40 -3.40
N LYS A 166 -3.65 20.75 -3.33
CA LYS A 166 -4.59 21.58 -4.09
C LYS A 166 -4.52 21.32 -5.59
N GLU A 167 -3.31 21.16 -6.13
CA GLU A 167 -3.07 20.88 -7.54
C GLU A 167 -3.57 19.50 -7.93
N GLY A 168 -3.28 18.46 -7.13
CA GLY A 168 -3.80 17.11 -7.36
C GLY A 168 -5.33 17.05 -7.37
N ILE A 169 -6.00 17.80 -6.47
CA ILE A 169 -7.46 17.93 -6.45
C ILE A 169 -7.98 18.64 -7.71
N ALA A 170 -7.27 19.67 -8.18
CA ALA A 170 -7.65 20.41 -9.38
C ALA A 170 -7.51 19.56 -10.66
N ASN A 171 -6.51 18.69 -10.72
CA ASN A 171 -6.20 17.83 -11.85
C ASN A 171 -6.76 16.39 -11.70
N LEU A 172 -7.64 16.16 -10.75
CA LEU A 172 -8.10 14.84 -10.33
C LEU A 172 -8.59 13.96 -11.49
N ASP A 173 -9.47 14.49 -12.37
CA ASP A 173 -10.01 13.73 -13.49
C ASP A 173 -8.89 13.29 -14.48
N ALA A 174 -7.91 14.17 -14.73
CA ALA A 174 -6.78 13.87 -15.61
C ALA A 174 -5.84 12.81 -14.99
N ILE A 175 -5.58 12.89 -13.68
CA ILE A 175 -4.80 11.88 -12.94
C ILE A 175 -5.52 10.53 -13.00
N CYS A 176 -6.82 10.49 -12.68
CA CYS A 176 -7.61 9.25 -12.69
C CYS A 176 -7.71 8.62 -14.09
N ALA A 177 -7.67 9.42 -15.16
CA ALA A 177 -7.68 8.93 -16.53
C ALA A 177 -6.32 8.39 -17.02
N THR A 178 -5.26 8.44 -16.20
CA THR A 178 -3.92 7.96 -16.57
C THR A 178 -3.94 6.46 -16.81
N LYS A 179 -3.59 6.05 -18.03
CA LYS A 179 -3.60 4.64 -18.41
C LYS A 179 -2.60 3.84 -17.58
N GLY A 180 -3.05 2.76 -16.97
CA GLY A 180 -2.23 1.84 -16.18
C GLY A 180 -2.08 2.24 -14.70
N LEU A 181 -2.70 3.34 -14.26
CA LEU A 181 -2.93 3.64 -12.86
C LEU A 181 -4.01 2.69 -12.32
N ASP A 182 -3.75 2.02 -11.20
CA ASP A 182 -4.70 1.06 -10.61
C ASP A 182 -5.61 1.72 -9.57
N ALA A 183 -5.10 2.72 -8.84
CA ALA A 183 -5.87 3.42 -7.81
C ALA A 183 -5.33 4.82 -7.52
N VAL A 184 -6.19 5.66 -6.93
CA VAL A 184 -5.78 6.85 -6.19
C VAL A 184 -5.82 6.57 -4.69
N TYR A 185 -4.92 7.20 -3.94
CA TYR A 185 -4.75 7.05 -2.51
C TYR A 185 -4.93 8.41 -1.82
N ILE A 186 -5.77 8.49 -0.79
CA ILE A 186 -6.02 9.72 -0.05
C ILE A 186 -5.11 9.80 1.16
N GLY A 187 -4.22 10.82 1.20
CA GLY A 187 -3.42 11.21 2.37
C GLY A 187 -4.16 12.26 3.19
N PRO A 188 -4.88 11.91 4.29
CA PRO A 188 -5.84 12.80 4.92
C PRO A 188 -5.21 14.01 5.62
N ALA A 189 -3.99 13.90 6.14
CA ALA A 189 -3.31 15.00 6.82
C ALA A 189 -2.90 16.10 5.83
N ASP A 190 -2.23 15.72 4.74
CA ASP A 190 -1.83 16.66 3.68
C ASP A 190 -3.03 17.19 2.91
N LEU A 191 -4.04 16.36 2.66
CA LEU A 191 -5.32 16.82 2.12
C LEU A 191 -5.97 17.89 3.01
N SER A 192 -5.90 17.73 4.34
CA SER A 192 -6.40 18.74 5.27
C SER A 192 -5.64 20.06 5.10
N PHE A 193 -4.31 20.04 5.01
CA PHE A 193 -3.51 21.24 4.70
C PHE A 193 -3.89 21.86 3.36
N ALA A 194 -4.09 21.04 2.32
CA ALA A 194 -4.51 21.52 1.01
C ALA A 194 -5.87 22.28 1.07
N LEU A 195 -6.74 21.87 1.99
CA LEU A 195 -8.06 22.47 2.20
C LEU A 195 -8.05 23.64 3.21
N GLY A 196 -6.90 23.96 3.82
CA GLY A 196 -6.80 24.99 4.85
C GLY A 196 -7.34 24.55 6.22
N LEU A 197 -7.42 23.24 6.45
CA LEU A 197 -7.92 22.64 7.68
C LEU A 197 -6.76 22.15 8.58
N PRO A 198 -6.99 22.00 9.90
CA PRO A 198 -6.00 21.37 10.77
C PRO A 198 -5.72 19.91 10.31
N PRO A 199 -4.44 19.47 10.29
CA PRO A 199 -4.07 18.13 9.85
C PRO A 199 -4.59 17.06 10.81
N ARG A 200 -5.30 16.07 10.28
CA ARG A 200 -5.82 14.92 11.03
C ARG A 200 -5.84 13.68 10.16
N GLY A 201 -5.55 12.51 10.76
CA GLY A 201 -5.70 11.22 10.10
C GLY A 201 -7.17 10.90 9.81
N ASP A 202 -8.00 10.92 10.85
CA ASP A 202 -9.47 10.77 10.73
C ASP A 202 -10.08 12.17 10.84
N ASN A 203 -10.26 12.85 9.72
CA ASN A 203 -10.80 14.21 9.70
C ASN A 203 -12.30 14.21 9.40
N PRO A 204 -13.18 14.52 10.40
CA PRO A 204 -14.62 14.53 10.22
C PRO A 204 -15.16 15.84 9.62
N ASP A 205 -14.28 16.80 9.29
CA ASP A 205 -14.70 18.08 8.72
C ASP A 205 -15.52 17.86 7.44
N PRO A 206 -16.71 18.51 7.30
CA PRO A 206 -17.57 18.32 6.13
C PRO A 206 -16.89 18.60 4.79
N LEU A 207 -15.99 19.62 4.73
CA LEU A 207 -15.24 19.94 3.50
C LEU A 207 -14.26 18.81 3.16
N HIS A 208 -13.54 18.29 4.17
CA HIS A 208 -12.63 17.17 3.98
C HIS A 208 -13.38 15.93 3.51
N MET A 209 -14.48 15.58 4.17
CA MET A 209 -15.31 14.42 3.83
C MET A 209 -15.89 14.52 2.43
N ALA A 210 -16.44 15.70 2.05
CA ALA A 210 -16.95 15.94 0.70
C ALA A 210 -15.84 15.86 -0.38
N THR A 211 -14.62 16.29 -0.05
CA THR A 211 -13.47 16.18 -0.95
C THR A 211 -13.07 14.69 -1.12
N CYS A 212 -13.06 13.90 -0.04
CA CYS A 212 -12.83 12.46 -0.15
C CYS A 212 -13.89 11.76 -1.01
N ASP A 213 -15.18 12.14 -0.88
CA ASP A 213 -16.24 11.60 -1.74
C ASP A 213 -16.08 11.99 -3.21
N LYS A 214 -15.62 13.23 -3.47
CA LYS A 214 -15.29 13.69 -4.83
C LYS A 214 -14.17 12.85 -5.43
N ILE A 215 -13.11 12.57 -4.67
CA ILE A 215 -11.97 11.74 -5.13
C ILE A 215 -12.44 10.31 -5.41
N LEU A 216 -13.22 9.71 -4.51
CA LEU A 216 -13.81 8.38 -4.68
C LEU A 216 -14.64 8.29 -5.96
N ALA A 217 -15.55 9.26 -6.17
CA ALA A 217 -16.40 9.31 -7.33
C ALA A 217 -15.63 9.45 -8.65
N ALA A 218 -14.57 10.28 -8.67
CA ALA A 218 -13.71 10.46 -9.84
C ALA A 218 -12.93 9.18 -10.18
N ALA A 219 -12.38 8.51 -9.17
CA ALA A 219 -11.71 7.22 -9.35
C ALA A 219 -12.64 6.17 -9.95
N HIS A 220 -13.81 5.99 -9.36
CA HIS A 220 -14.81 5.02 -9.86
C HIS A 220 -15.33 5.37 -11.26
N LYS A 221 -15.55 6.66 -11.56
CA LYS A 221 -15.89 7.13 -12.90
C LYS A 221 -14.84 6.76 -13.96
N ALA A 222 -13.56 6.81 -13.57
CA ALA A 222 -12.44 6.42 -14.43
C ALA A 222 -12.21 4.89 -14.48
N GLY A 223 -12.93 4.10 -13.68
CA GLY A 223 -12.79 2.64 -13.61
C GLY A 223 -11.58 2.17 -12.80
N ILE A 224 -10.96 3.06 -12.01
CA ILE A 224 -9.87 2.74 -11.08
C ILE A 224 -10.38 2.72 -9.63
N LYS A 225 -9.54 2.28 -8.70
CA LYS A 225 -9.87 2.09 -7.30
C LYS A 225 -9.52 3.31 -6.45
N CYS A 226 -10.12 3.42 -5.25
CA CYS A 226 -9.84 4.50 -4.31
C CYS A 226 -9.49 3.94 -2.94
N VAL A 227 -8.38 4.45 -2.37
CA VAL A 227 -7.84 4.02 -1.08
C VAL A 227 -7.97 5.13 -0.06
N MET A 228 -8.46 4.81 1.14
CA MET A 228 -8.55 5.76 2.26
C MET A 228 -7.53 5.41 3.34
N HIS A 229 -6.65 6.35 3.67
CA HIS A 229 -5.80 6.25 4.85
C HIS A 229 -6.60 6.62 6.09
N CYS A 230 -6.71 5.71 7.07
CA CYS A 230 -7.46 5.91 8.29
C CYS A 230 -6.52 5.82 9.51
N ALA A 231 -6.95 6.36 10.65
CA ALA A 231 -6.23 6.24 11.92
C ALA A 231 -6.99 5.39 12.95
N SER A 232 -8.23 5.00 12.65
CA SER A 232 -9.05 4.17 13.53
C SER A 232 -9.92 3.18 12.77
N ALA A 233 -10.28 2.07 13.44
CA ALA A 233 -11.21 1.08 12.91
C ALA A 233 -12.62 1.65 12.67
N ALA A 234 -13.04 2.62 13.49
CA ALA A 234 -14.35 3.27 13.35
C ALA A 234 -14.40 4.08 12.03
N PHE A 235 -13.37 4.87 11.75
CA PHE A 235 -13.31 5.66 10.52
C PHE A 235 -13.14 4.75 9.29
N ALA A 236 -12.29 3.72 9.38
CA ALA A 236 -12.12 2.72 8.33
C ALA A 236 -13.43 1.99 8.00
N SER A 237 -14.22 1.59 9.02
CA SER A 237 -15.55 1.00 8.82
C SER A 237 -16.50 1.96 8.09
N GLY A 238 -16.45 3.25 8.41
CA GLY A 238 -17.19 4.29 7.69
C GLY A 238 -16.75 4.40 6.22
N ALA A 239 -15.44 4.36 5.94
CA ALA A 239 -14.90 4.40 4.58
C ALA A 239 -15.35 3.17 3.76
N VAL A 240 -15.28 1.95 4.35
CA VAL A 240 -15.78 0.73 3.68
C VAL A 240 -17.26 0.87 3.31
N LYS A 241 -18.11 1.37 4.22
CA LYS A 241 -19.55 1.59 3.96
C LYS A 241 -19.80 2.63 2.86
N ARG A 242 -18.88 3.58 2.67
CA ARG A 242 -18.93 4.58 1.60
C ARG A 242 -18.46 4.04 0.25
N GLY A 243 -17.87 2.83 0.21
CA GLY A 243 -17.46 2.17 -1.01
C GLY A 243 -15.98 2.35 -1.36
N PHE A 244 -15.12 2.72 -0.40
CA PHE A 244 -13.67 2.70 -0.64
C PHE A 244 -13.18 1.27 -0.86
N ASP A 245 -12.29 1.08 -1.83
CA ASP A 245 -11.83 -0.23 -2.29
C ASP A 245 -10.67 -0.79 -1.45
N MET A 246 -9.98 0.07 -0.69
CA MET A 246 -8.95 -0.30 0.27
C MET A 246 -8.96 0.72 1.42
N VAL A 247 -8.73 0.24 2.64
CA VAL A 247 -8.58 1.09 3.81
C VAL A 247 -7.28 0.76 4.53
N MET A 248 -6.47 1.77 4.79
CA MET A 248 -5.37 1.66 5.76
C MET A 248 -5.99 1.72 7.16
N LEU A 249 -5.70 0.74 8.01
CA LEU A 249 -6.39 0.57 9.28
C LEU A 249 -5.57 1.06 10.48
N THR A 250 -4.31 0.69 10.55
CA THR A 250 -3.41 1.02 11.67
C THR A 250 -1.95 0.80 11.27
N SER A 251 -1.02 1.31 12.09
CA SER A 251 0.42 1.06 11.93
C SER A 251 0.96 0.20 13.08
N ASP A 252 2.10 -0.44 12.83
CA ASP A 252 2.90 -1.14 13.85
C ASP A 252 3.21 -0.24 15.05
N LEU A 253 3.64 1.01 14.78
CA LEU A 253 3.91 2.01 15.81
C LEU A 253 2.66 2.33 16.64
N SER A 254 1.51 2.55 16.00
CA SER A 254 0.24 2.83 16.67
C SER A 254 -0.20 1.66 17.56
N CYS A 255 -0.04 0.42 17.08
CA CYS A 255 -0.35 -0.78 17.85
C CYS A 255 0.56 -0.91 19.09
N MET A 256 1.86 -0.66 18.97
CA MET A 256 2.80 -0.70 20.10
C MET A 256 2.46 0.36 21.14
N ILE A 257 2.19 1.61 20.72
CA ILE A 257 1.81 2.70 21.62
C ILE A 257 0.52 2.37 22.37
N ALA A 258 -0.51 1.95 21.63
CA ALA A 258 -1.82 1.64 22.22
C ALA A 258 -1.74 0.48 23.22
N GLY A 259 -1.05 -0.61 22.85
CA GLY A 259 -0.88 -1.78 23.71
C GLY A 259 -0.11 -1.46 25.00
N ALA A 260 1.02 -0.74 24.90
CA ALA A 260 1.81 -0.34 26.05
C ALA A 260 1.01 0.58 26.99
N LYS A 261 0.32 1.59 26.42
CA LYS A 261 -0.51 2.51 27.17
C LYS A 261 -1.65 1.78 27.90
N MET A 262 -2.36 0.89 27.23
CA MET A 262 -3.46 0.11 27.82
C MET A 262 -3.00 -0.67 29.06
N GLN A 263 -1.85 -1.36 29.00
CA GLN A 263 -1.33 -2.13 30.13
C GLN A 263 -0.93 -1.24 31.30
N LEU A 264 -0.29 -0.10 31.04
CA LEU A 264 0.11 0.85 32.07
C LEU A 264 -1.12 1.49 32.77
N ASP A 265 -2.14 1.87 32.00
CA ASP A 265 -3.35 2.49 32.55
C ASP A 265 -4.15 1.47 33.37
N GLU A 266 -4.24 0.21 32.91
CA GLU A 266 -4.88 -0.87 33.67
C GLU A 266 -4.18 -1.15 35.00
N LEU A 267 -2.83 -1.22 35.00
CA LEU A 267 -2.07 -1.41 36.23
C LEU A 267 -2.32 -0.28 37.23
N LYS A 268 -2.23 0.98 36.77
CA LYS A 268 -2.48 2.16 37.62
C LYS A 268 -3.89 2.14 38.23
N ALA A 269 -4.90 1.80 37.43
CA ALA A 269 -6.27 1.72 37.89
C ALA A 269 -6.50 0.62 38.95
N LYS A 270 -5.71 -0.48 38.91
CA LYS A 270 -5.79 -1.58 39.88
C LYS A 270 -4.95 -1.37 41.15
N THR A 271 -4.02 -0.39 41.14
CA THR A 271 -3.10 -0.11 42.26
C THR A 271 -3.36 1.23 42.95
N ALA A 272 -4.26 2.06 42.43
CA ALA A 272 -4.76 3.29 43.08
C ALA A 272 -5.94 2.97 44.01
#